data_afe7d8005274b8072a030c8cf50a2c4f
#
_entry.id   afe7d8005274b8072a030c8cf50a2c4f
#
_cell.length_a   1.000
_cell.length_b   1.000
_cell.length_c   1.000
_cell.angle_alpha   90.00
_cell.angle_beta   90.00
_cell.angle_gamma   90.00
#
_symmetry.space_group_name_H-M   'P 1'
#
loop_
_entity.id
_entity.type
_entity.pdbx_description
1 polymer ?
#
loop_
_entity_poly.entity_id
_entity_poly.type
_entity_poly.pdbx_seq_one_letter_code
_entity_poly.pdbx_strand_id
1 'polypeptide(L)'
;MNDINIVPYFEILEKINKKKNIKSKLHIYSLYNFNPLVLENYIKYFLEQHKINANFSKNAYDQIDQEILSSKFTKRIRNHRFLIIGSDINKKIFFNLNLVDQYFENLKINLKNILSKTKKFKKFNLIFFNSPTLLTSYYTSKSDFIKIQKKIQNFNFFLEKQSKKNKHLILVDIDNLSKLVGINNFYDQENYYVSKIPYTESANNYISQEISKIITAECNDRKKCLIVDLDNTLWGGVLGEEGIDGIDLGKTF
;
A
#
# COMPACT_ATOMS: atom_id res chain seq x y z
N MET A 1 5.20 6.98 -20.24
CA MET A 1 4.98 6.06 -19.09
C MET A 1 6.28 5.32 -18.91
N ASN A 2 7.01 5.56 -17.82
CA ASN A 2 8.19 4.76 -17.54
C ASN A 2 7.72 3.33 -17.28
N ASP A 3 8.14 2.39 -18.11
CA ASP A 3 7.91 0.97 -17.89
C ASP A 3 8.48 0.61 -16.52
N ILE A 4 7.58 0.39 -15.56
CA ILE A 4 8.00 -0.09 -14.25
C ILE A 4 8.54 -1.49 -14.49
N ASN A 5 9.85 -1.64 -14.27
CA ASN A 5 10.53 -2.89 -14.45
C ASN A 5 9.99 -3.89 -13.42
N ILE A 6 9.13 -4.81 -13.85
CA ILE A 6 8.57 -5.85 -12.99
C ILE A 6 9.69 -6.82 -12.67
N VAL A 7 10.04 -6.90 -11.39
CA VAL A 7 11.05 -7.84 -10.91
C VAL A 7 10.39 -9.19 -10.67
N PRO A 8 10.84 -10.27 -11.33
CA PRO A 8 10.28 -11.60 -11.12
C PRO A 8 10.46 -12.08 -9.67
N TYR A 9 9.46 -12.80 -9.15
CA TYR A 9 9.47 -13.20 -7.73
C TYR A 9 10.64 -14.13 -7.35
N PHE A 10 11.08 -14.98 -8.26
CA PHE A 10 12.25 -15.85 -8.00
C PHE A 10 13.54 -15.05 -7.76
N GLU A 11 13.75 -13.94 -8.50
CA GLU A 11 14.90 -13.06 -8.27
C GLU A 11 14.87 -12.39 -6.90
N ILE A 12 13.67 -12.03 -6.45
CA ILE A 12 13.45 -11.44 -5.11
C ILE A 12 13.83 -12.44 -4.03
N LEU A 13 13.38 -13.70 -4.17
CA LEU A 13 13.70 -14.76 -3.21
C LEU A 13 15.20 -15.02 -3.12
N GLU A 14 15.92 -15.04 -4.25
CA GLU A 14 17.37 -15.18 -4.24
C GLU A 14 18.07 -14.05 -3.50
N LYS A 15 17.66 -12.80 -3.76
CA LYS A 15 18.27 -11.61 -3.14
C LYS A 15 18.00 -11.58 -1.62
N ILE A 16 16.78 -11.88 -1.18
CA ILE A 16 16.42 -11.93 0.24
C ILE A 16 17.17 -13.08 0.96
N ASN A 17 17.30 -14.25 0.34
CA ASN A 17 17.97 -15.41 0.94
C ASN A 17 19.47 -15.21 1.11
N LYS A 18 20.14 -14.50 0.20
CA LYS A 18 21.59 -14.21 0.28
C LYS A 18 21.94 -13.31 1.49
N LYS A 19 20.97 -12.56 2.06
CA LYS A 19 21.22 -11.57 3.12
C LYS A 19 20.73 -11.97 4.52
N LYS A 20 20.69 -13.25 4.84
CA LYS A 20 20.09 -13.79 6.09
C LYS A 20 20.60 -13.23 7.43
N ASN A 21 21.69 -12.47 7.46
CA ASN A 21 22.37 -12.07 8.71
C ASN A 21 22.35 -10.56 9.04
N ILE A 22 21.55 -9.76 8.36
CA ILE A 22 21.46 -8.34 8.68
C ILE A 22 20.40 -8.13 9.76
N LYS A 23 20.80 -7.55 10.90
CA LYS A 23 19.88 -7.22 11.99
C LYS A 23 18.82 -6.25 11.52
N SER A 24 17.55 -6.61 11.61
CA SER A 24 16.46 -5.75 11.15
C SER A 24 16.35 -4.52 12.05
N LYS A 25 16.30 -3.34 11.42
CA LYS A 25 16.19 -2.04 12.09
C LYS A 25 14.75 -1.55 12.19
N LEU A 26 13.88 -2.04 11.33
CA LEU A 26 12.48 -1.64 11.28
C LEU A 26 11.57 -2.84 11.51
N HIS A 27 10.71 -2.76 12.53
CA HIS A 27 9.67 -3.74 12.80
C HIS A 27 8.31 -3.20 12.35
N ILE A 28 7.64 -3.95 11.47
CA ILE A 28 6.32 -3.63 10.91
C ILE A 28 5.33 -4.67 11.42
N TYR A 29 4.21 -4.24 11.97
CA TYR A 29 3.10 -5.13 12.29
C TYR A 29 2.13 -5.16 11.13
N SER A 30 1.69 -6.35 10.71
CA SER A 30 0.82 -6.48 9.53
C SER A 30 -0.37 -7.39 9.82
N LEU A 31 -1.54 -6.99 9.33
CA LEU A 31 -2.80 -7.72 9.43
C LEU A 31 -3.43 -7.80 8.05
N TYR A 32 -3.68 -9.01 7.59
CA TYR A 32 -4.28 -9.26 6.28
C TYR A 32 -5.38 -10.33 6.37
N ASN A 33 -6.39 -10.22 5.51
CA ASN A 33 -7.38 -11.28 5.30
C ASN A 33 -7.01 -12.22 4.14
N PHE A 34 -5.78 -12.12 3.65
CA PHE A 34 -5.18 -12.96 2.62
C PHE A 34 -3.76 -13.37 3.03
N ASN A 35 -3.14 -14.29 2.29
CA ASN A 35 -1.76 -14.68 2.53
C ASN A 35 -0.80 -13.61 1.98
N PRO A 36 -0.07 -12.87 2.83
CA PRO A 36 0.76 -11.74 2.41
C PRO A 36 2.19 -12.15 2.02
N LEU A 37 2.53 -13.44 1.96
CA LEU A 37 3.91 -13.90 1.81
C LEU A 37 4.65 -13.24 0.65
N VAL A 38 4.03 -13.24 -0.52
CA VAL A 38 4.61 -12.65 -1.74
C VAL A 38 4.72 -11.14 -1.59
N LEU A 39 3.65 -10.47 -1.15
CA LEU A 39 3.61 -9.02 -0.95
C LEU A 39 4.69 -8.54 0.03
N GLU A 40 4.81 -9.19 1.20
CA GLU A 40 5.82 -8.82 2.22
C GLU A 40 7.26 -9.02 1.72
N ASN A 41 7.51 -10.05 0.92
CA ASN A 41 8.82 -10.26 0.32
C ASN A 41 9.17 -9.16 -0.70
N TYR A 42 8.21 -8.75 -1.54
CA TYR A 42 8.40 -7.60 -2.43
C TYR A 42 8.65 -6.31 -1.63
N ILE A 43 7.89 -6.05 -0.56
CA ILE A 43 8.10 -4.86 0.29
C ILE A 43 9.52 -4.88 0.90
N LYS A 44 9.97 -6.02 1.44
CA LYS A 44 11.35 -6.15 1.96
C LYS A 44 12.37 -5.83 0.90
N TYR A 45 12.22 -6.39 -0.29
CA TYR A 45 13.12 -6.17 -1.41
C TYR A 45 13.24 -4.67 -1.77
N PHE A 46 12.12 -3.96 -1.92
CA PHE A 46 12.15 -2.53 -2.25
C PHE A 46 12.67 -1.67 -1.10
N LEU A 47 12.36 -2.01 0.15
CA LEU A 47 12.92 -1.29 1.31
C LEU A 47 14.43 -1.47 1.43
N GLU A 48 14.96 -2.63 1.10
CA GLU A 48 16.41 -2.86 1.09
C GLU A 48 17.15 -2.00 0.07
N GLN A 49 16.56 -1.68 -1.08
CA GLN A 49 17.14 -0.75 -2.05
C GLN A 49 17.34 0.66 -1.44
N HIS A 50 16.50 1.02 -0.48
CA HIS A 50 16.60 2.25 0.31
C HIS A 50 17.39 2.07 1.62
N LYS A 51 18.16 0.97 1.76
CA LYS A 51 18.97 0.63 2.95
C LYS A 51 18.13 0.46 4.23
N ILE A 52 16.85 0.15 4.09
CA ILE A 52 15.93 -0.14 5.19
C ILE A 52 15.75 -1.65 5.27
N ASN A 53 16.24 -2.25 6.37
CA ASN A 53 16.01 -3.66 6.65
C ASN A 53 14.76 -3.80 7.52
N ALA A 54 13.70 -4.37 6.97
CA ALA A 54 12.41 -4.53 7.63
C ALA A 54 12.10 -5.99 7.99
N ASN A 55 11.49 -6.17 9.15
CA ASN A 55 10.94 -7.45 9.57
C ASN A 55 9.44 -7.30 9.87
N PHE A 56 8.65 -8.26 9.39
CA PHE A 56 7.21 -8.29 9.58
C PHE A 56 6.84 -9.19 10.75
N SER A 57 6.10 -8.61 11.70
CA SER A 57 5.40 -9.36 12.74
C SER A 57 3.95 -9.48 12.33
N LYS A 58 3.50 -10.70 12.06
CA LYS A 58 2.16 -10.97 11.54
C LYS A 58 1.34 -11.81 12.50
N ASN A 59 0.03 -11.69 12.38
CA ASN A 59 -0.93 -12.55 13.04
C ASN A 59 -1.35 -13.72 12.14
N ALA A 60 -2.19 -14.60 12.65
CA ALA A 60 -2.75 -15.67 11.86
C ALA A 60 -3.63 -15.13 10.72
N TYR A 61 -3.77 -15.92 9.67
CA TYR A 61 -4.57 -15.62 8.50
C TYR A 61 -6.02 -15.27 8.87
N ASP A 62 -6.57 -14.22 8.24
CA ASP A 62 -7.97 -13.77 8.36
C ASP A 62 -8.44 -13.48 9.79
N GLN A 63 -7.55 -12.97 10.65
CA GLN A 63 -7.86 -12.65 12.05
C GLN A 63 -7.77 -11.15 12.37
N ILE A 64 -8.07 -10.28 11.40
CA ILE A 64 -7.99 -8.83 11.58
C ILE A 64 -8.88 -8.38 12.75
N ASP A 65 -10.15 -8.79 12.76
CA ASP A 65 -11.15 -8.39 13.76
C ASP A 65 -10.77 -8.88 15.16
N GLN A 66 -10.41 -10.17 15.27
CA GLN A 66 -10.02 -10.80 16.53
C GLN A 66 -8.79 -10.14 17.13
N GLU A 67 -7.80 -9.80 16.28
CA GLU A 67 -6.59 -9.15 16.75
C GLU A 67 -6.84 -7.73 17.26
N ILE A 68 -7.61 -6.92 16.52
CA ILE A 68 -7.94 -5.54 16.90
C ILE A 68 -8.76 -5.48 18.18
N LEU A 69 -9.67 -6.44 18.37
CA LEU A 69 -10.50 -6.56 19.57
C LEU A 69 -9.72 -7.11 20.78
N SER A 70 -8.60 -7.77 20.56
CA SER A 70 -7.77 -8.34 21.63
C SER A 70 -7.32 -7.26 22.61
N SER A 71 -7.40 -7.57 23.91
CA SER A 71 -6.85 -6.72 24.98
C SER A 71 -5.34 -6.52 24.86
N LYS A 72 -4.63 -7.44 24.21
CA LYS A 72 -3.18 -7.41 24.00
C LYS A 72 -2.77 -6.60 22.76
N PHE A 73 -3.70 -6.21 21.89
CA PHE A 73 -3.41 -5.53 20.61
C PHE A 73 -2.54 -4.28 20.81
N THR A 74 -2.97 -3.37 21.67
CA THR A 74 -2.24 -2.11 21.94
C THR A 74 -0.82 -2.36 22.43
N LYS A 75 -0.61 -3.41 23.25
CA LYS A 75 0.72 -3.79 23.74
C LYS A 75 1.60 -4.32 22.61
N ARG A 76 1.03 -5.13 21.71
CA ARG A 76 1.76 -5.72 20.58
C ARG A 76 2.22 -4.65 19.60
N ILE A 77 1.36 -3.69 19.23
CA ILE A 77 1.68 -2.67 18.22
C ILE A 77 2.52 -1.50 18.76
N ARG A 78 2.63 -1.34 20.09
CA ARG A 78 3.30 -0.18 20.73
C ARG A 78 4.75 0.02 20.28
N ASN A 79 5.46 -1.07 20.00
CA ASN A 79 6.87 -1.04 19.62
C ASN A 79 7.09 -1.05 18.10
N HIS A 80 6.00 -0.97 17.32
CA HIS A 80 6.06 -0.95 15.87
C HIS A 80 5.82 0.47 15.37
N ARG A 81 6.63 0.90 14.40
CA ARG A 81 6.47 2.20 13.76
C ARG A 81 5.35 2.21 12.74
N PHE A 82 5.08 1.06 12.14
CA PHE A 82 4.06 0.89 11.13
C PHE A 82 3.13 -0.28 11.49
N LEU A 83 1.84 -0.04 11.28
CA LEU A 83 0.82 -1.07 11.20
C LEU A 83 0.26 -1.05 9.78
N ILE A 84 0.32 -2.18 9.08
CA ILE A 84 -0.27 -2.33 7.75
C ILE A 84 -1.53 -3.16 7.88
N ILE A 85 -2.63 -2.66 7.33
CA ILE A 85 -3.88 -3.40 7.22
C ILE A 85 -4.25 -3.50 5.76
N GLY A 86 -4.11 -4.70 5.21
CA GLY A 86 -4.52 -5.04 3.87
C GLY A 86 -5.73 -5.96 3.90
N SER A 87 -6.85 -5.50 3.36
CA SER A 87 -8.02 -6.34 3.19
C SER A 87 -8.36 -6.42 1.72
N ASP A 88 -8.46 -7.65 1.23
CA ASP A 88 -8.98 -7.93 -0.08
C ASP A 88 -10.43 -8.38 0.03
N ILE A 89 -11.23 -7.97 -0.94
CA ILE A 89 -12.63 -8.33 -0.98
C ILE A 89 -12.76 -9.77 -1.47
N ASN A 90 -13.07 -10.69 -0.56
CA ASN A 90 -13.27 -12.08 -0.92
C ASN A 90 -14.51 -12.26 -1.79
N LYS A 91 -14.37 -12.94 -2.94
CA LYS A 91 -15.47 -13.21 -3.89
C LYS A 91 -16.74 -13.75 -3.25
N LYS A 92 -16.64 -14.55 -2.19
CA LYS A 92 -17.81 -15.09 -1.47
C LYS A 92 -18.71 -14.00 -0.87
N ILE A 93 -18.16 -12.83 -0.55
CA ILE A 93 -18.91 -11.72 0.05
C ILE A 93 -19.85 -11.09 -0.97
N PHE A 94 -19.48 -11.12 -2.27
CA PHE A 94 -20.23 -10.41 -3.31
C PHE A 94 -21.54 -11.07 -3.74
N PHE A 95 -21.73 -12.33 -3.44
CA PHE A 95 -22.99 -13.02 -3.74
C PHE A 95 -24.13 -12.68 -2.77
N ASN A 96 -23.81 -11.97 -1.67
CA ASN A 96 -24.79 -11.55 -0.68
C ASN A 96 -24.54 -10.09 -0.25
N LEU A 97 -25.46 -9.20 -0.65
CA LEU A 97 -25.35 -7.76 -0.36
C LEU A 97 -25.26 -7.46 1.15
N ASN A 98 -25.92 -8.24 1.99
CA ASN A 98 -25.86 -8.06 3.45
C ASN A 98 -24.45 -8.34 3.99
N LEU A 99 -23.77 -9.34 3.44
CA LEU A 99 -22.38 -9.65 3.82
C LEU A 99 -21.41 -8.55 3.38
N VAL A 100 -21.66 -7.90 2.25
CA VAL A 100 -20.88 -6.74 1.78
C VAL A 100 -21.02 -5.57 2.75
N ASP A 101 -22.23 -5.27 3.21
CA ASP A 101 -22.47 -4.22 4.19
C ASP A 101 -21.74 -4.50 5.50
N GLN A 102 -21.93 -5.71 6.03
CA GLN A 102 -21.28 -6.13 7.26
C GLN A 102 -19.75 -6.06 7.15
N TYR A 103 -19.19 -6.45 6.03
CA TYR A 103 -17.76 -6.39 5.77
C TYR A 103 -17.23 -4.94 5.86
N PHE A 104 -17.84 -3.99 5.14
CA PHE A 104 -17.39 -2.61 5.17
C PHE A 104 -17.65 -1.93 6.52
N GLU A 105 -18.76 -2.24 7.19
CA GLU A 105 -19.02 -1.72 8.54
C GLU A 105 -17.99 -2.25 9.54
N ASN A 106 -17.61 -3.51 9.49
CA ASN A 106 -16.56 -4.07 10.33
C ASN A 106 -15.21 -3.37 10.08
N LEU A 107 -14.84 -3.13 8.83
CA LEU A 107 -13.62 -2.40 8.50
C LEU A 107 -13.65 -0.96 9.02
N LYS A 108 -14.79 -0.26 8.95
CA LYS A 108 -14.95 1.08 9.51
C LYS A 108 -14.81 1.10 11.04
N ILE A 109 -15.42 0.11 11.71
CA ILE A 109 -15.33 -0.05 13.17
C ILE A 109 -13.89 -0.33 13.57
N ASN A 110 -13.21 -1.24 12.88
CA ASN A 110 -11.82 -1.57 13.11
C ASN A 110 -10.90 -0.36 12.96
N LEU A 111 -11.07 0.39 11.87
CA LEU A 111 -10.28 1.61 11.66
C LEU A 111 -10.48 2.62 12.80
N LYS A 112 -11.73 2.88 13.21
CA LYS A 112 -12.03 3.78 14.33
C LYS A 112 -11.39 3.29 15.64
N ASN A 113 -11.47 1.98 15.93
CA ASN A 113 -10.87 1.36 17.10
C ASN A 113 -9.34 1.51 17.11
N ILE A 114 -8.68 1.28 15.98
CA ILE A 114 -7.22 1.45 15.86
C ILE A 114 -6.85 2.91 16.09
N LEU A 115 -7.51 3.84 15.38
CA LEU A 115 -7.21 5.26 15.51
C LEU A 115 -7.38 5.76 16.96
N SER A 116 -8.42 5.30 17.66
CA SER A 116 -8.63 5.65 19.07
C SER A 116 -7.52 5.09 19.98
N LYS A 117 -7.13 3.82 19.79
CA LYS A 117 -6.11 3.13 20.59
C LYS A 117 -4.70 3.67 20.33
N THR A 118 -4.43 4.17 19.13
CA THR A 118 -3.09 4.64 18.70
C THR A 118 -2.90 6.16 18.79
N LYS A 119 -3.93 6.91 19.17
CA LYS A 119 -3.91 8.38 19.24
C LYS A 119 -2.72 8.95 20.04
N LYS A 120 -2.27 8.22 21.06
CA LYS A 120 -1.16 8.64 21.95
C LYS A 120 0.21 8.14 21.49
N PHE A 121 0.29 7.38 20.41
CA PHE A 121 1.57 6.82 19.95
C PHE A 121 2.36 7.89 19.19
N LYS A 122 3.62 8.08 19.61
CA LYS A 122 4.56 8.95 18.90
C LYS A 122 5.19 8.18 17.73
N LYS A 123 5.32 8.83 16.57
CA LYS A 123 5.97 8.25 15.36
C LYS A 123 5.33 6.92 14.88
N PHE A 124 4.03 6.76 15.06
CA PHE A 124 3.27 5.61 14.59
C PHE A 124 2.51 5.97 13.33
N ASN A 125 2.53 5.10 12.33
CA ASN A 125 1.78 5.25 11.09
C ASN A 125 0.92 4.01 10.83
N LEU A 126 -0.32 4.25 10.47
CA LEU A 126 -1.27 3.23 10.01
C LEU A 126 -1.37 3.31 8.50
N ILE A 127 -0.93 2.26 7.82
CA ILE A 127 -1.08 2.09 6.37
C ILE A 127 -2.31 1.20 6.15
N PHE A 128 -3.29 1.72 5.40
CA PHE A 128 -4.57 1.04 5.20
C PHE A 128 -4.91 0.97 3.70
N PHE A 129 -5.36 -0.19 3.24
CA PHE A 129 -5.75 -0.39 1.84
C PHE A 129 -7.18 0.10 1.63
N ASN A 130 -7.41 0.85 0.56
CA ASN A 130 -8.76 1.06 0.07
C ASN A 130 -9.26 -0.16 -0.71
N SER A 131 -10.51 -0.15 -1.11
CA SER A 131 -11.11 -1.25 -1.86
C SER A 131 -11.16 -0.93 -3.35
N PRO A 132 -10.69 -1.85 -4.20
CA PRO A 132 -10.71 -1.65 -5.64
C PRO A 132 -12.13 -1.71 -6.21
N THR A 133 -12.34 -1.03 -7.31
CA THR A 133 -13.51 -1.19 -8.17
C THR A 133 -13.52 -2.60 -8.76
N LEU A 134 -14.69 -3.23 -8.81
CA LEU A 134 -14.82 -4.61 -9.25
C LEU A 134 -15.18 -4.71 -10.73
N LEU A 135 -14.89 -5.87 -11.31
CA LEU A 135 -15.34 -6.23 -12.67
C LEU A 135 -16.80 -6.70 -12.68
N THR A 136 -17.50 -6.36 -13.76
CA THR A 136 -18.91 -6.75 -13.98
C THR A 136 -19.14 -8.25 -14.13
N SER A 137 -18.11 -9.00 -14.55
CA SER A 137 -18.21 -10.43 -14.91
C SER A 137 -18.57 -11.38 -13.77
N TYR A 138 -18.58 -10.89 -12.52
CA TYR A 138 -18.85 -11.71 -11.34
C TYR A 138 -20.29 -11.66 -10.84
N TYR A 139 -21.15 -10.85 -11.49
CA TYR A 139 -22.50 -10.60 -10.99
C TYR A 139 -23.56 -11.12 -11.97
N THR A 140 -24.57 -11.76 -11.39
CA THR A 140 -25.76 -12.23 -12.12
C THR A 140 -26.71 -11.08 -12.46
N SER A 141 -26.65 -9.97 -11.71
CA SER A 141 -27.54 -8.81 -11.86
C SER A 141 -26.74 -7.51 -11.97
N LYS A 142 -27.02 -6.72 -13.02
CA LYS A 142 -26.46 -5.36 -13.17
C LYS A 142 -26.85 -4.44 -12.00
N SER A 143 -28.05 -4.62 -11.45
CA SER A 143 -28.54 -3.85 -10.29
C SER A 143 -27.68 -4.10 -9.05
N ASP A 144 -27.34 -5.35 -8.77
CA ASP A 144 -26.55 -5.72 -7.59
C ASP A 144 -25.10 -5.26 -7.73
N PHE A 145 -24.56 -5.36 -8.94
CA PHE A 145 -23.26 -4.79 -9.25
C PHE A 145 -23.19 -3.28 -8.93
N ILE A 146 -24.16 -2.49 -9.41
CA ILE A 146 -24.22 -1.05 -9.14
C ILE A 146 -24.33 -0.78 -7.63
N LYS A 147 -25.10 -1.56 -6.89
CA LYS A 147 -25.23 -1.41 -5.42
C LYS A 147 -23.89 -1.65 -4.73
N ILE A 148 -23.17 -2.71 -5.13
CA ILE A 148 -21.85 -3.03 -4.54
C ILE A 148 -20.83 -1.96 -4.87
N GLN A 149 -20.78 -1.48 -6.11
CA GLN A 149 -19.91 -0.38 -6.51
C GLN A 149 -20.13 0.89 -5.66
N LYS A 150 -21.39 1.25 -5.42
CA LYS A 150 -21.72 2.38 -4.53
C LYS A 150 -21.22 2.14 -3.10
N LYS A 151 -21.30 0.90 -2.58
CA LYS A 151 -20.80 0.57 -1.24
C LYS A 151 -19.27 0.70 -1.17
N ILE A 152 -18.55 0.23 -2.19
CA ILE A 152 -17.09 0.41 -2.31
C ILE A 152 -16.74 1.89 -2.33
N GLN A 153 -17.39 2.68 -3.19
CA GLN A 153 -17.15 4.12 -3.29
C GLN A 153 -17.40 4.85 -1.95
N ASN A 154 -18.50 4.52 -1.27
CA ASN A 154 -18.82 5.09 0.05
C ASN A 154 -17.77 4.72 1.10
N PHE A 155 -17.25 3.49 1.06
CA PHE A 155 -16.18 3.07 1.95
C PHE A 155 -14.86 3.81 1.65
N ASN A 156 -14.47 3.91 0.39
CA ASN A 156 -13.27 4.64 -0.02
C ASN A 156 -13.37 6.13 0.35
N PHE A 157 -14.51 6.76 0.12
CA PHE A 157 -14.77 8.15 0.56
C PHE A 157 -14.68 8.31 2.10
N PHE A 158 -15.20 7.32 2.85
CA PHE A 158 -15.04 7.31 4.31
C PHE A 158 -13.55 7.25 4.70
N LEU A 159 -12.74 6.41 4.05
CA LEU A 159 -11.29 6.31 4.31
C LEU A 159 -10.58 7.65 4.03
N GLU A 160 -10.85 8.28 2.90
CA GLU A 160 -10.30 9.60 2.55
C GLU A 160 -10.65 10.66 3.60
N LYS A 161 -11.91 10.68 4.04
CA LYS A 161 -12.33 11.59 5.11
C LYS A 161 -11.61 11.34 6.43
N GLN A 162 -11.32 10.08 6.75
CA GLN A 162 -10.55 9.73 7.94
C GLN A 162 -9.07 10.10 7.81
N SER A 163 -8.45 9.90 6.65
CA SER A 163 -7.05 10.24 6.43
C SER A 163 -6.80 11.75 6.52
N LYS A 164 -7.72 12.58 6.00
CA LYS A 164 -7.66 14.04 6.15
C LYS A 164 -7.71 14.50 7.62
N LYS A 165 -8.40 13.75 8.49
CA LYS A 165 -8.53 14.07 9.91
C LYS A 165 -7.39 13.51 10.76
N ASN A 166 -6.73 12.46 10.30
CA ASN A 166 -5.73 11.70 11.05
C ASN A 166 -4.43 11.59 10.25
N LYS A 167 -3.48 12.48 10.52
CA LYS A 167 -2.18 12.54 9.80
C LYS A 167 -1.36 11.25 9.84
N HIS A 168 -1.66 10.35 10.80
CA HIS A 168 -1.00 9.06 10.91
C HIS A 168 -1.66 7.94 10.09
N LEU A 169 -2.82 8.23 9.47
CA LEU A 169 -3.49 7.31 8.57
C LEU A 169 -3.07 7.60 7.13
N ILE A 170 -2.39 6.66 6.53
CA ILE A 170 -1.91 6.73 5.14
C ILE A 170 -2.64 5.66 4.35
N LEU A 171 -3.24 6.04 3.23
CA LEU A 171 -3.97 5.11 2.39
C LEU A 171 -3.09 4.60 1.25
N VAL A 172 -3.16 3.30 0.98
CA VAL A 172 -2.67 2.70 -0.27
C VAL A 172 -3.86 2.59 -1.21
N ASP A 173 -3.77 3.24 -2.35
CA ASP A 173 -4.85 3.30 -3.34
C ASP A 173 -4.84 2.07 -4.26
N ILE A 174 -5.33 0.96 -3.72
CA ILE A 174 -5.45 -0.31 -4.44
C ILE A 174 -6.37 -0.16 -5.66
N ASP A 175 -7.39 0.70 -5.58
CA ASP A 175 -8.29 0.96 -6.70
C ASP A 175 -7.54 1.55 -7.90
N ASN A 176 -6.72 2.56 -7.67
CA ASN A 176 -5.89 3.16 -8.73
C ASN A 176 -4.81 2.18 -9.23
N LEU A 177 -4.13 1.46 -8.32
CA LEU A 177 -3.13 0.46 -8.69
C LEU A 177 -3.72 -0.66 -9.55
N SER A 178 -4.96 -1.08 -9.25
CA SER A 178 -5.64 -2.10 -10.06
C SER A 178 -5.93 -1.64 -11.49
N LYS A 179 -6.19 -0.34 -11.68
CA LYS A 179 -6.38 0.27 -13.00
C LYS A 179 -5.05 0.41 -13.76
N LEU A 180 -3.96 0.76 -13.06
CA LEU A 180 -2.63 0.87 -13.66
C LEU A 180 -2.09 -0.47 -14.17
N VAL A 181 -2.27 -1.54 -13.41
CA VAL A 181 -1.87 -2.90 -13.81
C VAL A 181 -2.82 -3.48 -14.87
N GLY A 182 -4.03 -2.96 -14.91
CA GLY A 182 -5.14 -3.54 -15.65
C GLY A 182 -5.88 -4.56 -14.80
N ILE A 183 -7.17 -4.33 -14.60
CA ILE A 183 -8.01 -5.09 -13.66
C ILE A 183 -7.96 -6.61 -13.92
N ASN A 184 -7.89 -7.03 -15.19
CA ASN A 184 -7.79 -8.44 -15.57
C ASN A 184 -6.46 -9.09 -15.16
N ASN A 185 -5.41 -8.29 -15.03
CA ASN A 185 -4.06 -8.73 -14.68
C ASN A 185 -3.71 -8.48 -13.21
N PHE A 186 -4.66 -7.96 -12.42
CA PHE A 186 -4.40 -7.58 -11.05
C PHE A 186 -4.58 -8.75 -10.08
N TYR A 187 -5.60 -9.58 -10.32
CA TYR A 187 -5.94 -10.71 -9.46
C TYR A 187 -5.54 -12.03 -10.07
N ASP A 188 -4.91 -12.87 -9.25
CA ASP A 188 -4.60 -14.28 -9.54
C ASP A 188 -5.63 -15.18 -8.85
N GLN A 189 -6.62 -15.62 -9.63
CA GLN A 189 -7.71 -16.44 -9.10
C GLN A 189 -7.26 -17.83 -8.70
N GLU A 190 -6.39 -18.44 -9.50
CA GLU A 190 -5.89 -19.80 -9.26
C GLU A 190 -5.05 -19.82 -7.98
N ASN A 191 -4.12 -18.89 -7.87
CA ASN A 191 -3.26 -18.77 -6.70
C ASN A 191 -4.06 -18.42 -5.43
N TYR A 192 -5.12 -17.62 -5.56
CA TYR A 192 -6.01 -17.33 -4.43
C TYR A 192 -6.72 -18.59 -3.91
N TYR A 193 -7.19 -19.48 -4.78
CA TYR A 193 -7.84 -20.72 -4.34
C TYR A 193 -6.87 -21.65 -3.64
N VAL A 194 -5.66 -21.81 -4.16
CA VAL A 194 -4.65 -22.75 -3.64
C VAL A 194 -3.96 -22.22 -2.37
N SER A 195 -3.49 -20.97 -2.42
CA SER A 195 -2.58 -20.43 -1.40
C SER A 195 -3.09 -19.16 -0.69
N LYS A 196 -4.30 -18.69 -1.06
CA LYS A 196 -4.88 -17.42 -0.55
C LYS A 196 -4.06 -16.19 -0.87
N ILE A 197 -3.30 -16.21 -1.97
CA ILE A 197 -2.56 -15.07 -2.51
C ILE A 197 -3.40 -14.45 -3.61
N PRO A 198 -3.99 -13.24 -3.42
CA PRO A 198 -4.96 -12.69 -4.37
C PRO A 198 -4.32 -12.00 -5.57
N TYR A 199 -3.10 -11.53 -5.45
CA TYR A 199 -2.47 -10.61 -6.39
C TYR A 199 -1.48 -11.34 -7.31
N THR A 200 -1.47 -10.95 -8.60
CA THR A 200 -0.43 -11.37 -9.55
C THR A 200 0.95 -10.82 -9.16
N GLU A 201 2.00 -11.28 -9.81
CA GLU A 201 3.35 -10.73 -9.60
C GLU A 201 3.40 -9.23 -9.91
N SER A 202 2.79 -8.79 -11.02
CA SER A 202 2.69 -7.37 -11.39
C SER A 202 2.00 -6.56 -10.30
N ALA A 203 0.83 -7.01 -9.83
CA ALA A 203 0.10 -6.32 -8.78
C ALA A 203 0.89 -6.25 -7.46
N ASN A 204 1.50 -7.37 -7.03
CA ASN A 204 2.37 -7.39 -5.86
C ASN A 204 3.54 -6.40 -5.99
N ASN A 205 4.14 -6.31 -7.17
CA ASN A 205 5.23 -5.39 -7.45
C ASN A 205 4.79 -3.94 -7.25
N TYR A 206 3.68 -3.50 -7.88
CA TYR A 206 3.16 -2.14 -7.78
C TYR A 206 2.72 -1.78 -6.35
N ILE A 207 1.96 -2.66 -5.69
CA ILE A 207 1.50 -2.45 -4.31
C ILE A 207 2.70 -2.30 -3.37
N SER A 208 3.70 -3.16 -3.53
CA SER A 208 4.89 -3.15 -2.68
C SER A 208 5.77 -1.94 -2.89
N GLN A 209 5.92 -1.46 -4.13
CA GLN A 209 6.63 -0.21 -4.41
C GLN A 209 5.94 0.96 -3.73
N GLU A 210 4.61 1.06 -3.81
CA GLU A 210 3.86 2.14 -3.19
C GLU A 210 4.00 2.12 -1.67
N ILE A 211 3.84 0.96 -1.02
CA ILE A 211 4.06 0.80 0.41
C ILE A 211 5.51 1.15 0.79
N SER A 212 6.47 0.72 0.00
CA SER A 212 7.89 0.99 0.26
C SER A 212 8.24 2.47 0.14
N LYS A 213 7.66 3.20 -0.83
CA LYS A 213 7.76 4.66 -0.94
C LYS A 213 7.23 5.36 0.31
N ILE A 214 6.03 4.95 0.78
CA ILE A 214 5.40 5.49 1.99
C ILE A 214 6.33 5.28 3.20
N ILE A 215 6.80 4.05 3.41
CA ILE A 215 7.66 3.71 4.55
C ILE A 215 8.99 4.47 4.47
N THR A 216 9.60 4.54 3.30
CA THR A 216 10.86 5.25 3.07
C THR A 216 10.71 6.74 3.36
N ALA A 217 9.64 7.38 2.87
CA ALA A 217 9.35 8.79 3.12
C ALA A 217 9.16 9.11 4.61
N GLU A 218 8.56 8.17 5.36
CA GLU A 218 8.37 8.34 6.80
C GLU A 218 9.60 7.97 7.64
N CYS A 219 10.50 7.12 7.11
CA CYS A 219 11.74 6.72 7.80
C CYS A 219 12.88 7.70 7.61
N ASN A 220 12.97 8.32 6.46
CA ASN A 220 14.04 9.25 6.12
C ASN A 220 13.73 10.66 6.63
N ASP A 221 14.78 11.40 6.98
CA ASP A 221 14.64 12.81 7.28
C ASP A 221 14.20 13.55 6.02
N ARG A 222 13.10 14.29 6.12
CA ARG A 222 12.59 15.08 4.99
C ARG A 222 13.57 16.18 4.67
N LYS A 223 14.08 16.19 3.44
CA LYS A 223 14.87 17.34 2.94
C LYS A 223 13.94 18.55 2.90
N LYS A 224 14.35 19.63 3.53
CA LYS A 224 13.54 20.86 3.67
C LYS A 224 13.86 21.89 2.59
N CYS A 225 14.99 21.76 1.95
CA CYS A 225 15.48 22.71 0.97
C CYS A 225 16.24 21.95 -0.12
N LEU A 226 16.07 22.36 -1.35
CA LEU A 226 16.88 22.01 -2.50
C LEU A 226 17.57 23.29 -2.95
N ILE A 227 18.89 23.32 -2.87
CA ILE A 227 19.71 24.42 -3.40
C ILE A 227 20.27 23.90 -4.72
N VAL A 228 19.97 24.60 -5.79
CA VAL A 228 20.40 24.26 -7.15
C VAL A 228 21.09 25.45 -7.73
N ASP A 229 22.21 25.22 -8.37
CA ASP A 229 22.86 26.20 -9.24
C ASP A 229 22.01 26.36 -10.51
N LEU A 230 21.99 27.54 -11.08
CA LEU A 230 21.10 27.86 -12.19
C LEU A 230 21.78 27.64 -13.55
N ASP A 231 22.90 28.31 -13.75
CA ASP A 231 23.62 28.32 -15.03
C ASP A 231 24.26 26.95 -15.33
N ASN A 232 24.05 26.42 -16.52
CA ASN A 232 24.46 25.07 -16.92
C ASN A 232 23.99 23.92 -16.03
N THR A 233 23.04 24.18 -15.11
CA THR A 233 22.42 23.17 -14.21
C THR A 233 20.93 23.03 -14.43
N LEU A 234 20.15 24.11 -14.39
CA LEU A 234 18.73 24.14 -14.70
C LEU A 234 18.43 24.50 -16.16
N TRP A 235 19.34 25.19 -16.78
CA TRP A 235 19.34 25.53 -18.21
C TRP A 235 20.76 25.51 -18.76
N GLY A 236 20.89 25.31 -20.06
CA GLY A 236 22.16 25.46 -20.76
C GLY A 236 22.48 26.95 -21.00
N GLY A 237 23.74 27.32 -20.81
CA GLY A 237 24.20 28.72 -20.94
C GLY A 237 24.30 29.47 -19.61
N VAL A 238 24.91 30.63 -19.67
CA VAL A 238 25.13 31.54 -18.54
C VAL A 238 24.29 32.80 -18.72
N LEU A 239 23.26 32.99 -17.90
CA LEU A 239 22.28 34.07 -18.04
C LEU A 239 22.93 35.45 -18.10
N GLY A 240 24.00 35.68 -17.32
CA GLY A 240 24.71 36.95 -17.25
C GLY A 240 25.56 37.28 -18.50
N GLU A 241 25.91 36.27 -19.30
CA GLU A 241 26.76 36.42 -20.50
C GLU A 241 25.94 36.35 -21.78
N GLU A 242 24.96 35.45 -21.87
CA GLU A 242 24.22 35.14 -23.08
C GLU A 242 22.84 35.79 -23.14
N GLY A 243 22.37 36.34 -22.02
CA GLY A 243 21.02 36.89 -21.91
C GLY A 243 19.91 35.83 -21.94
N ILE A 244 18.67 36.32 -21.91
CA ILE A 244 17.49 35.43 -21.87
C ILE A 244 17.33 34.61 -23.17
N ASP A 245 17.72 35.18 -24.30
CA ASP A 245 17.59 34.53 -25.62
C ASP A 245 18.67 33.47 -25.88
N GLY A 246 19.78 33.50 -25.13
CA GLY A 246 20.87 32.52 -25.22
C GLY A 246 20.73 31.30 -24.32
N ILE A 247 19.68 31.26 -23.46
CA ILE A 247 19.48 30.16 -22.51
C ILE A 247 18.73 28.99 -23.19
N ASP A 248 19.24 27.77 -23.07
CA ASP A 248 18.59 26.57 -23.49
C ASP A 248 17.83 25.92 -22.29
N LEU A 249 16.52 26.02 -22.28
CA LEU A 249 15.65 25.41 -21.25
C LEU A 249 15.38 23.90 -21.50
N GLY A 250 16.02 23.33 -22.50
CA GLY A 250 15.78 21.95 -22.91
C GLY A 250 14.49 21.82 -23.77
N LYS A 251 14.41 20.74 -24.49
CA LYS A 251 13.18 20.45 -25.27
C LYS A 251 12.07 20.04 -24.30
N THR A 252 10.99 20.80 -24.30
CA THR A 252 9.71 20.35 -23.72
C THR A 252 9.28 19.09 -24.47
N PHE A 253 9.12 17.98 -23.74
CA PHE A 253 8.57 16.74 -24.25
C PHE A 253 7.08 16.86 -24.52
#